data_7a89c7c891ff520d91b263fd619c72bf
#
_entry.id   7a89c7c891ff520d91b263fd619c72bf
#
_cell.length_a   1.000
_cell.length_b   1.000
_cell.length_c   1.000
_cell.angle_alpha   90.00
_cell.angle_beta   90.00
_cell.angle_gamma   90.00
#
_symmetry.space_group_name_H-M   'P 1'
#
loop_
_entity.id
_entity.type
_entity.pdbx_description
1 polymer ?
#
loop_
_entity_poly.entity_id
_entity_poly.type
_entity_poly.pdbx_seq_one_letter_code
_entity_poly.pdbx_strand_id
1 'polypeptide(L)'
;MSVNPESVKQMLSSEDLGDRLRAVNQIRELEDRAIAFELAQSAISDRNARVRYSAVSQMDTLGGQDLTTSLNLLRDRLLNDPEPDVQAAAADCIGALKLTEAFTDLQQVYHSTPEWLVKFSIIATLGELGDPRAFGLLQEALTSSNDLERTAAISSFGDLGNQQAVELLLPYATDSDWQIRYRVAQALAKLGGSEAHSALASLANDEVEAVAQEAKNCLKGAG
;
A
#
# COMPACT_ATOMS: atom_id res chain seq x y z
N MET A 1 6.15 17.56 27.50
CA MET A 1 6.45 18.87 26.87
C MET A 1 6.03 18.72 25.41
N SER A 2 5.20 19.63 24.89
CA SER A 2 4.82 19.62 23.48
C SER A 2 6.05 19.89 22.61
N VAL A 3 6.12 19.23 21.44
CA VAL A 3 7.18 19.46 20.45
C VAL A 3 7.02 20.86 19.88
N ASN A 4 8.13 21.62 19.82
CA ASN A 4 8.12 23.00 19.32
C ASN A 4 8.42 23.01 17.83
N PRO A 5 7.52 23.52 16.95
CA PRO A 5 7.71 23.57 15.52
C PRO A 5 9.00 24.29 15.07
N GLU A 6 9.36 25.39 15.73
CA GLU A 6 10.58 26.14 15.40
C GLU A 6 11.85 25.32 15.69
N SER A 7 11.85 24.55 16.77
CA SER A 7 12.95 23.62 17.07
C SER A 7 13.06 22.52 16.00
N VAL A 8 11.93 21.95 15.57
CA VAL A 8 11.90 20.93 14.50
C VAL A 8 12.45 21.53 13.20
N LYS A 9 12.00 22.71 12.81
CA LYS A 9 12.47 23.43 11.62
C LYS A 9 13.98 23.69 11.65
N GLN A 10 14.50 24.12 12.81
CA GLN A 10 15.94 24.34 12.99
C GLN A 10 16.73 23.03 12.85
N MET A 11 16.26 21.94 13.46
CA MET A 11 16.91 20.64 13.36
C MET A 11 16.85 20.06 11.94
N LEU A 12 15.76 20.28 11.18
CA LEU A 12 15.70 19.87 9.76
C LEU A 12 16.77 20.56 8.90
N SER A 13 17.20 21.75 9.28
CA SER A 13 18.26 22.50 8.59
C SER A 13 19.67 22.17 9.07
N SER A 14 19.84 21.25 10.04
CA SER A 14 21.14 20.89 10.59
C SER A 14 21.99 20.11 9.57
N GLU A 15 23.29 20.33 9.59
CA GLU A 15 24.25 19.48 8.86
C GLU A 15 24.34 18.07 9.46
N ASP A 16 24.06 17.92 10.76
CA ASP A 16 24.05 16.62 11.42
C ASP A 16 22.85 15.78 11.02
N LEU A 17 23.10 14.56 10.56
CA LEU A 17 22.05 13.62 10.14
C LEU A 17 21.15 13.20 11.31
N GLY A 18 21.73 13.04 12.51
CA GLY A 18 20.98 12.65 13.70
C GLY A 18 19.93 13.68 14.10
N ASP A 19 20.28 14.98 13.96
CA ASP A 19 19.31 16.06 14.19
C ASP A 19 18.18 16.04 13.19
N ARG A 20 18.49 15.89 11.88
CA ARG A 20 17.44 15.82 10.84
C ARG A 20 16.56 14.59 11.01
N LEU A 21 17.10 13.42 11.35
CA LEU A 21 16.30 12.22 11.64
C LEU A 21 15.42 12.39 12.88
N ARG A 22 15.94 13.04 13.91
CA ARG A 22 15.15 13.38 15.11
C ARG A 22 14.02 14.34 14.74
N ALA A 23 14.32 15.37 13.99
CA ALA A 23 13.35 16.36 13.54
C ALA A 23 12.21 15.74 12.74
N VAL A 24 12.52 14.94 11.69
CA VAL A 24 11.47 14.32 10.87
C VAL A 24 10.58 13.38 11.67
N ASN A 25 11.12 12.67 12.68
CA ASN A 25 10.31 11.84 13.55
C ASN A 25 9.43 12.65 14.52
N GLN A 26 9.83 13.84 14.91
CA GLN A 26 9.04 14.74 15.75
C GLN A 26 7.90 15.44 15.03
N ILE A 27 7.92 15.50 13.68
CA ILE A 27 6.83 16.09 12.89
C ILE A 27 5.48 15.46 13.23
N ARG A 28 5.42 14.14 13.40
CA ARG A 28 4.18 13.41 13.73
C ARG A 28 3.59 13.78 15.10
N GLU A 29 4.41 14.33 15.99
CA GLU A 29 4.04 14.71 17.36
C GLU A 29 3.50 16.14 17.43
N LEU A 30 3.58 16.91 16.34
CA LEU A 30 3.05 18.27 16.28
C LEU A 30 1.52 18.26 16.29
N GLU A 31 0.94 19.09 17.15
CA GLU A 31 -0.51 19.24 17.27
C GLU A 31 -1.11 19.95 16.03
N ASP A 32 -0.39 20.96 15.51
CA ASP A 32 -0.79 21.68 14.31
C ASP A 32 -0.44 20.87 13.04
N ARG A 33 -1.46 20.28 12.44
CA ARG A 33 -1.30 19.41 11.26
C ARG A 33 -0.87 20.17 10.01
N ALA A 34 -1.21 21.45 9.88
CA ALA A 34 -0.79 22.27 8.75
C ALA A 34 0.72 22.55 8.84
N ILE A 35 1.21 22.91 10.02
CA ILE A 35 2.65 23.10 10.24
C ILE A 35 3.40 21.76 10.08
N ALA A 36 2.84 20.67 10.59
CA ALA A 36 3.42 19.34 10.40
C ALA A 36 3.56 18.98 8.91
N PHE A 37 2.54 19.27 8.11
CA PHE A 37 2.55 19.06 6.67
C PHE A 37 3.62 19.90 5.97
N GLU A 38 3.73 21.20 6.27
CA GLU A 38 4.77 22.08 5.71
C GLU A 38 6.19 21.56 6.03
N LEU A 39 6.43 21.11 7.26
CA LEU A 39 7.73 20.58 7.66
C LEU A 39 8.02 19.24 6.97
N ALA A 40 7.02 18.36 6.82
CA ALA A 40 7.17 17.12 6.08
C ALA A 40 7.54 17.38 4.62
N GLN A 41 6.88 18.35 3.95
CA GLN A 41 7.23 18.77 2.59
C GLN A 41 8.70 19.19 2.46
N SER A 42 9.23 19.94 3.44
CA SER A 42 10.63 20.35 3.40
C SER A 42 11.60 19.18 3.55
N ALA A 43 11.22 18.13 4.31
CA ALA A 43 12.03 16.95 4.55
C ALA A 43 11.99 15.90 3.41
N ILE A 44 10.96 15.92 2.57
CA ILE A 44 10.78 14.99 1.44
C ILE A 44 11.95 15.08 0.42
N SER A 45 12.63 16.22 0.35
CA SER A 45 13.76 16.43 -0.56
C SER A 45 15.13 16.40 0.14
N ASP A 46 15.21 15.85 1.36
CA ASP A 46 16.48 15.73 2.08
C ASP A 46 17.51 14.91 1.30
N ARG A 47 18.78 15.30 1.43
CA ARG A 47 19.92 14.58 0.81
C ARG A 47 20.07 13.13 1.29
N ASN A 48 19.55 12.79 2.48
CA ASN A 48 19.62 11.44 3.04
C ASN A 48 18.31 10.69 2.85
N ALA A 49 18.39 9.49 2.28
CA ALA A 49 17.25 8.65 1.97
C ALA A 49 16.38 8.31 3.19
N ARG A 50 16.97 8.10 4.38
CA ARG A 50 16.22 7.80 5.59
C ARG A 50 15.33 8.96 6.04
N VAL A 51 15.79 10.19 5.86
CA VAL A 51 14.99 11.39 6.15
C VAL A 51 13.87 11.50 5.13
N ARG A 52 14.15 11.32 3.82
CA ARG A 52 13.13 11.32 2.77
C ARG A 52 12.07 10.24 3.01
N TYR A 53 12.50 9.00 3.29
CA TYR A 53 11.59 7.90 3.62
C TYR A 53 10.66 8.23 4.79
N SER A 54 11.24 8.74 5.90
CA SER A 54 10.46 9.10 7.08
C SER A 54 9.48 10.26 6.81
N ALA A 55 9.84 11.20 5.94
CA ALA A 55 8.96 12.30 5.54
C ALA A 55 7.84 11.82 4.62
N VAL A 56 8.19 11.03 3.59
CA VAL A 56 7.21 10.43 2.66
C VAL A 56 6.20 9.59 3.41
N SER A 57 6.65 8.69 4.29
CA SER A 57 5.77 7.79 5.06
C SER A 57 4.78 8.52 5.98
N GLN A 58 4.98 9.79 6.29
CA GLN A 58 4.03 10.57 7.07
C GLN A 58 2.94 11.24 6.21
N MET A 59 3.11 11.19 4.88
CA MET A 59 2.11 11.77 3.96
C MET A 59 0.80 10.99 3.97
N ASP A 60 0.78 9.72 4.38
CA ASP A 60 -0.43 8.94 4.57
C ASP A 60 -1.44 9.65 5.50
N THR A 61 -0.93 10.27 6.57
CA THR A 61 -1.73 10.96 7.58
C THR A 61 -1.73 12.48 7.44
N LEU A 62 -0.71 13.09 6.84
CA LEU A 62 -0.57 14.53 6.69
C LEU A 62 -1.04 15.04 5.32
N GLY A 63 -0.92 14.24 4.29
CA GLY A 63 -1.16 14.66 2.90
C GLY A 63 -2.58 15.12 2.60
N GLY A 64 -3.55 14.73 3.43
CA GLY A 64 -4.92 15.22 3.33
C GLY A 64 -5.09 16.73 3.55
N GLN A 65 -4.06 17.43 4.06
CA GLN A 65 -4.08 18.90 4.20
C GLN A 65 -4.12 19.60 2.84
N ASP A 66 -3.42 19.06 1.83
CA ASP A 66 -3.44 19.54 0.45
C ASP A 66 -3.14 18.37 -0.49
N LEU A 67 -4.19 17.78 -1.05
CA LEU A 67 -4.08 16.63 -1.95
C LEU A 67 -3.34 16.94 -3.25
N THR A 68 -3.45 18.16 -3.75
CA THR A 68 -2.76 18.59 -4.99
C THR A 68 -1.25 18.63 -4.78
N THR A 69 -0.82 19.25 -3.69
CA THR A 69 0.60 19.30 -3.32
C THR A 69 1.12 17.89 -3.00
N SER A 70 0.35 17.09 -2.25
CA SER A 70 0.71 15.72 -1.91
C SER A 70 0.87 14.85 -3.16
N LEU A 71 -0.05 14.93 -4.11
CA LEU A 71 0.03 14.22 -5.39
C LEU A 71 1.35 14.55 -6.12
N ASN A 72 1.68 15.83 -6.25
CA ASN A 72 2.89 16.24 -6.97
C ASN A 72 4.17 15.74 -6.29
N LEU A 73 4.24 15.82 -4.96
CA LEU A 73 5.40 15.37 -4.18
C LEU A 73 5.55 13.85 -4.24
N LEU A 74 4.46 13.11 -4.05
CA LEU A 74 4.48 11.64 -4.06
C LEU A 74 4.78 11.08 -5.45
N ARG A 75 4.24 11.67 -6.52
CA ARG A 75 4.59 11.32 -7.91
C ARG A 75 6.07 11.53 -8.19
N ASP A 76 6.63 12.65 -7.74
CA ASP A 76 8.05 12.93 -7.93
C ASP A 76 8.91 11.89 -7.20
N ARG A 77 8.57 11.52 -5.97
CA ARG A 77 9.31 10.48 -5.24
C ARG A 77 9.13 9.09 -5.85
N LEU A 78 7.93 8.73 -6.28
CA LEU A 78 7.66 7.46 -6.96
C LEU A 78 8.47 7.29 -8.25
N LEU A 79 8.52 8.35 -9.07
CA LEU A 79 9.13 8.31 -10.40
C LEU A 79 10.65 8.51 -10.37
N ASN A 80 11.16 9.34 -9.46
CA ASN A 80 12.51 9.90 -9.56
C ASN A 80 13.40 9.64 -8.34
N ASP A 81 12.89 9.11 -7.22
CA ASP A 81 13.77 8.84 -6.08
C ASP A 81 14.73 7.68 -6.40
N PRO A 82 16.04 7.83 -6.12
CA PRO A 82 17.01 6.78 -6.39
C PRO A 82 16.88 5.57 -5.43
N GLU A 83 16.15 5.71 -4.32
CA GLU A 83 16.03 4.68 -3.30
C GLU A 83 14.68 3.94 -3.41
N PRO A 84 14.68 2.61 -3.62
CA PRO A 84 13.46 1.83 -3.74
C PRO A 84 12.52 1.94 -2.53
N ASP A 85 13.05 2.05 -1.31
CA ASP A 85 12.25 2.21 -0.10
C ASP A 85 11.42 3.51 -0.13
N VAL A 86 11.98 4.59 -0.68
CA VAL A 86 11.27 5.88 -0.81
C VAL A 86 10.21 5.81 -1.90
N GLN A 87 10.52 5.14 -3.03
CA GLN A 87 9.54 4.92 -4.10
C GLN A 87 8.35 4.08 -3.60
N ALA A 88 8.65 3.01 -2.86
CA ALA A 88 7.62 2.14 -2.27
C ALA A 88 6.73 2.91 -1.29
N ALA A 89 7.32 3.68 -0.36
CA ALA A 89 6.56 4.51 0.57
C ALA A 89 5.70 5.58 -0.14
N ALA A 90 6.18 6.12 -1.27
CA ALA A 90 5.40 7.04 -2.07
C ALA A 90 4.18 6.36 -2.71
N ALA A 91 4.34 5.12 -3.22
CA ALA A 91 3.24 4.32 -3.73
C ALA A 91 2.20 4.05 -2.63
N ASP A 92 2.64 3.61 -1.44
CA ASP A 92 1.74 3.33 -0.31
C ASP A 92 0.92 4.57 0.08
N CYS A 93 1.56 5.76 0.16
CA CYS A 93 0.86 7.01 0.46
C CYS A 93 -0.12 7.45 -0.65
N ILE A 94 0.18 7.16 -1.91
CA ILE A 94 -0.75 7.39 -3.03
C ILE A 94 -2.03 6.57 -2.84
N GLY A 95 -1.91 5.31 -2.42
CA GLY A 95 -3.05 4.45 -2.09
C GLY A 95 -3.85 4.97 -0.90
N ALA A 96 -3.19 5.23 0.22
CA ALA A 96 -3.80 5.73 1.44
C ALA A 96 -4.59 7.03 1.24
N LEU A 97 -4.09 7.93 0.40
CA LEU A 97 -4.74 9.20 0.05
C LEU A 97 -5.72 9.08 -1.12
N LYS A 98 -5.90 7.90 -1.71
CA LYS A 98 -6.80 7.66 -2.86
C LYS A 98 -6.52 8.55 -4.08
N LEU A 99 -5.25 8.80 -4.37
CA LEU A 99 -4.81 9.70 -5.45
C LEU A 99 -4.89 8.97 -6.82
N THR A 100 -6.09 8.79 -7.33
CA THR A 100 -6.36 8.06 -8.59
C THR A 100 -5.69 8.67 -9.82
N GLU A 101 -5.34 9.95 -9.78
CA GLU A 101 -4.60 10.66 -10.82
C GLU A 101 -3.18 10.11 -11.03
N ALA A 102 -2.60 9.44 -10.02
CA ALA A 102 -1.28 8.81 -10.11
C ALA A 102 -1.32 7.40 -10.72
N PHE A 103 -2.48 6.87 -11.14
CA PHE A 103 -2.59 5.51 -11.67
C PHE A 103 -1.61 5.23 -12.82
N THR A 104 -1.50 6.15 -13.77
CA THR A 104 -0.58 5.98 -14.92
C THR A 104 0.88 5.94 -14.50
N ASP A 105 1.24 6.72 -13.47
CA ASP A 105 2.61 6.73 -12.92
C ASP A 105 2.92 5.40 -12.20
N LEU A 106 1.98 4.89 -11.41
CA LEU A 106 2.08 3.57 -10.77
C LEU A 106 2.27 2.47 -11.81
N GLN A 107 1.46 2.46 -12.87
CA GLN A 107 1.57 1.50 -13.98
C GLN A 107 2.93 1.59 -14.68
N GLN A 108 3.41 2.79 -14.97
CA GLN A 108 4.72 3.01 -15.59
C GLN A 108 5.85 2.43 -14.73
N VAL A 109 5.85 2.75 -13.42
CA VAL A 109 6.90 2.27 -12.51
C VAL A 109 6.82 0.76 -12.33
N TYR A 110 5.63 0.18 -12.21
CA TYR A 110 5.45 -1.27 -12.12
C TYR A 110 6.12 -2.02 -13.27
N HIS A 111 5.97 -1.53 -14.51
CA HIS A 111 6.57 -2.16 -15.68
C HIS A 111 8.06 -1.87 -15.87
N SER A 112 8.60 -0.80 -15.31
CA SER A 112 9.97 -0.38 -15.53
C SER A 112 10.93 -0.74 -14.40
N THR A 113 10.44 -0.89 -13.17
CA THR A 113 11.32 -1.17 -12.02
C THR A 113 11.69 -2.66 -11.92
N PRO A 114 12.97 -2.99 -11.63
CA PRO A 114 13.37 -4.33 -11.25
C PRO A 114 13.12 -4.63 -9.75
N GLU A 115 12.82 -3.60 -8.94
CA GLU A 115 12.77 -3.68 -7.50
C GLU A 115 11.46 -4.32 -7.02
N TRP A 116 11.55 -5.52 -6.45
CA TRP A 116 10.39 -6.28 -5.98
C TRP A 116 9.58 -5.53 -4.91
N LEU A 117 10.24 -4.76 -4.04
CA LEU A 117 9.58 -3.99 -2.98
C LEU A 117 8.65 -2.92 -3.59
N VAL A 118 9.14 -2.21 -4.60
CA VAL A 118 8.36 -1.17 -5.29
C VAL A 118 7.16 -1.80 -6.00
N LYS A 119 7.35 -2.93 -6.71
CA LYS A 119 6.25 -3.66 -7.34
C LYS A 119 5.21 -4.11 -6.32
N PHE A 120 5.66 -4.67 -5.19
CA PHE A 120 4.78 -5.12 -4.12
C PHE A 120 3.92 -3.98 -3.57
N SER A 121 4.53 -2.83 -3.23
CA SER A 121 3.81 -1.64 -2.78
C SER A 121 2.83 -1.12 -3.83
N ILE A 122 3.23 -1.09 -5.11
CA ILE A 122 2.31 -0.69 -6.19
C ILE A 122 1.11 -1.63 -6.27
N ILE A 123 1.31 -2.95 -6.23
CA ILE A 123 0.20 -3.91 -6.27
C ILE A 123 -0.76 -3.70 -5.10
N ALA A 124 -0.25 -3.51 -3.89
CA ALA A 124 -1.07 -3.21 -2.72
C ALA A 124 -1.84 -1.90 -2.89
N THR A 125 -1.15 -0.86 -3.34
CA THR A 125 -1.74 0.45 -3.66
C THR A 125 -2.89 0.36 -4.67
N LEU A 126 -2.77 -0.47 -5.71
CA LEU A 126 -3.81 -0.63 -6.73
C LEU A 126 -5.14 -1.15 -6.14
N GLY A 127 -5.06 -2.07 -5.19
CA GLY A 127 -6.25 -2.54 -4.46
C GLY A 127 -6.85 -1.44 -3.60
N GLU A 128 -6.00 -0.78 -2.82
CA GLU A 128 -6.42 0.29 -1.92
C GLU A 128 -6.97 1.50 -2.65
N LEU A 129 -6.41 1.86 -3.80
CA LEU A 129 -6.82 3.01 -4.62
C LEU A 129 -8.29 2.95 -5.03
N GLY A 130 -8.81 1.74 -5.25
CA GLY A 130 -10.20 1.52 -5.65
C GLY A 130 -10.52 1.97 -7.09
N ASP A 131 -9.51 2.20 -7.92
CA ASP A 131 -9.67 2.62 -9.31
C ASP A 131 -9.94 1.40 -10.21
N PRO A 132 -11.04 1.37 -10.98
CA PRO A 132 -11.34 0.24 -11.86
C PRO A 132 -10.24 -0.10 -12.88
N ARG A 133 -9.40 0.86 -13.27
CA ARG A 133 -8.25 0.65 -14.16
C ARG A 133 -7.21 -0.30 -13.57
N ALA A 134 -7.19 -0.44 -12.23
CA ALA A 134 -6.29 -1.34 -11.54
C ALA A 134 -6.52 -2.81 -11.87
N PHE A 135 -7.75 -3.20 -12.28
CA PHE A 135 -8.11 -4.59 -12.51
C PHE A 135 -7.17 -5.31 -13.48
N GLY A 136 -6.86 -4.69 -14.62
CA GLY A 136 -5.97 -5.29 -15.64
C GLY A 136 -4.54 -5.48 -15.14
N LEU A 137 -4.01 -4.51 -14.38
CA LEU A 137 -2.65 -4.60 -13.83
C LEU A 137 -2.56 -5.62 -12.68
N LEU A 138 -3.60 -5.74 -11.86
CA LEU A 138 -3.70 -6.79 -10.84
C LEU A 138 -3.81 -8.19 -11.48
N GLN A 139 -4.49 -8.30 -12.63
CA GLN A 139 -4.58 -9.56 -13.38
C GLN A 139 -3.20 -9.98 -13.94
N GLU A 140 -2.39 -9.02 -14.40
CA GLU A 140 -1.00 -9.26 -14.78
C GLU A 140 -0.17 -9.73 -13.59
N ALA A 141 -0.24 -9.02 -12.45
CA ALA A 141 0.49 -9.38 -11.22
C ALA A 141 0.10 -10.77 -10.68
N LEU A 142 -1.17 -11.19 -10.83
CA LEU A 142 -1.65 -12.51 -10.43
C LEU A 142 -0.96 -13.64 -11.20
N THR A 143 -0.48 -13.39 -12.41
CA THR A 143 0.23 -14.39 -13.24
C THR A 143 1.76 -14.31 -13.11
N SER A 144 2.28 -13.46 -12.24
CA SER A 144 3.72 -13.32 -11.99
C SER A 144 4.35 -14.62 -11.50
N SER A 145 5.59 -14.87 -11.90
CA SER A 145 6.40 -15.95 -11.34
C SER A 145 6.87 -15.68 -9.90
N ASN A 146 6.73 -14.44 -9.42
CA ASN A 146 7.09 -14.04 -8.07
C ASN A 146 5.90 -14.29 -7.11
N ASP A 147 6.09 -15.14 -6.13
CA ASP A 147 5.05 -15.51 -5.14
C ASP A 147 4.53 -14.30 -4.34
N LEU A 148 5.39 -13.32 -4.04
CA LEU A 148 4.99 -12.11 -3.33
C LEU A 148 4.06 -11.24 -4.17
N GLU A 149 4.36 -11.08 -5.47
CA GLU A 149 3.49 -10.34 -6.38
C GLU A 149 2.13 -11.02 -6.52
N ARG A 150 2.10 -12.36 -6.70
CA ARG A 150 0.83 -13.11 -6.78
C ARG A 150 0.01 -12.98 -5.51
N THR A 151 0.65 -13.14 -4.34
CA THR A 151 -0.02 -13.04 -3.04
C THR A 151 -0.58 -11.63 -2.81
N ALA A 152 0.18 -10.59 -3.16
CA ALA A 152 -0.28 -9.21 -3.10
C ALA A 152 -1.48 -8.99 -4.03
N ALA A 153 -1.43 -9.48 -5.27
CA ALA A 153 -2.52 -9.33 -6.24
C ALA A 153 -3.82 -10.00 -5.75
N ILE A 154 -3.74 -11.19 -5.15
CA ILE A 154 -4.91 -11.86 -4.56
C ILE A 154 -5.56 -10.97 -3.50
N SER A 155 -4.77 -10.43 -2.58
CA SER A 155 -5.27 -9.54 -1.52
C SER A 155 -5.89 -8.27 -2.10
N SER A 156 -5.20 -7.66 -3.05
CA SER A 156 -5.61 -6.40 -3.69
C SER A 156 -6.87 -6.53 -4.53
N PHE A 157 -7.16 -7.69 -5.12
CA PHE A 157 -8.46 -7.95 -5.75
C PHE A 157 -9.61 -7.89 -4.74
N GLY A 158 -9.39 -8.41 -3.53
CA GLY A 158 -10.37 -8.28 -2.44
C GLY A 158 -10.60 -6.81 -2.05
N ASP A 159 -9.54 -6.01 -1.99
CA ASP A 159 -9.61 -4.59 -1.63
C ASP A 159 -10.24 -3.73 -2.74
N LEU A 160 -9.95 -4.05 -4.01
CA LEU A 160 -10.57 -3.40 -5.16
C LEU A 160 -12.08 -3.65 -5.25
N GLY A 161 -12.57 -4.77 -4.72
CA GLY A 161 -13.99 -5.08 -4.60
C GLY A 161 -14.72 -5.39 -5.92
N ASN A 162 -14.01 -5.61 -7.02
CA ASN A 162 -14.63 -5.97 -8.29
C ASN A 162 -14.96 -7.47 -8.33
N GLN A 163 -16.25 -7.81 -8.37
CA GLN A 163 -16.72 -9.20 -8.35
C GLN A 163 -16.21 -10.07 -9.50
N GLN A 164 -15.80 -9.48 -10.62
CA GLN A 164 -15.17 -10.23 -11.71
C GLN A 164 -13.88 -10.95 -11.29
N ALA A 165 -13.25 -10.50 -10.20
CA ALA A 165 -12.07 -11.15 -9.64
C ALA A 165 -12.38 -12.53 -9.02
N VAL A 166 -13.63 -12.84 -8.68
CA VAL A 166 -14.00 -14.14 -8.10
C VAL A 166 -13.57 -15.26 -9.02
N GLU A 167 -13.95 -15.21 -10.31
CA GLU A 167 -13.59 -16.24 -11.31
C GLU A 167 -12.06 -16.41 -11.42
N LEU A 168 -11.29 -15.32 -11.31
CA LEU A 168 -9.83 -15.35 -11.40
C LEU A 168 -9.20 -15.99 -10.15
N LEU A 169 -9.83 -15.86 -8.98
CA LEU A 169 -9.30 -16.36 -7.71
C LEU A 169 -9.70 -17.81 -7.40
N LEU A 170 -10.82 -18.32 -7.97
CA LEU A 170 -11.27 -19.68 -7.74
C LEU A 170 -10.20 -20.76 -7.95
N PRO A 171 -9.35 -20.73 -9.00
CA PRO A 171 -8.29 -21.72 -9.20
C PRO A 171 -7.28 -21.75 -8.04
N TYR A 172 -7.02 -20.62 -7.39
CA TYR A 172 -6.09 -20.53 -6.27
C TYR A 172 -6.68 -21.00 -4.92
N ALA A 173 -7.98 -21.27 -4.86
CA ALA A 173 -8.60 -21.88 -3.68
C ALA A 173 -8.14 -23.33 -3.43
N THR A 174 -7.49 -23.95 -4.43
CA THR A 174 -6.91 -25.30 -4.32
C THR A 174 -5.40 -25.31 -4.52
N ASP A 175 -4.74 -24.14 -4.37
CA ASP A 175 -3.29 -24.04 -4.49
C ASP A 175 -2.58 -24.92 -3.47
N SER A 176 -1.42 -25.45 -3.84
CA SER A 176 -0.60 -26.28 -2.95
C SER A 176 -0.10 -25.51 -1.73
N ASP A 177 0.14 -24.21 -1.86
CA ASP A 177 0.52 -23.34 -0.76
C ASP A 177 -0.71 -22.91 0.05
N TRP A 178 -0.76 -23.35 1.31
CA TRP A 178 -1.84 -22.97 2.21
C TRP A 178 -1.94 -21.47 2.47
N GLN A 179 -0.85 -20.71 2.37
CA GLN A 179 -0.85 -19.24 2.54
C GLN A 179 -1.62 -18.57 1.40
N ILE A 180 -1.49 -19.08 0.18
CA ILE A 180 -2.29 -18.63 -0.96
C ILE A 180 -3.76 -18.94 -0.72
N ARG A 181 -4.12 -20.18 -0.33
CA ARG A 181 -5.51 -20.54 -0.03
C ARG A 181 -6.11 -19.67 1.09
N TYR A 182 -5.31 -19.37 2.11
CA TYR A 182 -5.71 -18.47 3.20
C TYR A 182 -6.04 -17.05 2.68
N ARG A 183 -5.17 -16.47 1.83
CA ARG A 183 -5.40 -15.15 1.22
C ARG A 183 -6.60 -15.15 0.29
N VAL A 184 -6.80 -16.22 -0.46
CA VAL A 184 -7.97 -16.40 -1.32
C VAL A 184 -9.26 -16.39 -0.49
N ALA A 185 -9.30 -17.06 0.65
CA ALA A 185 -10.45 -17.01 1.54
C ALA A 185 -10.78 -15.58 1.97
N GLN A 186 -9.77 -14.80 2.36
CA GLN A 186 -9.96 -13.40 2.75
C GLN A 186 -10.46 -12.54 1.59
N ALA A 187 -9.88 -12.71 0.40
CA ALA A 187 -10.27 -11.93 -0.79
C ALA A 187 -11.70 -12.27 -1.24
N LEU A 188 -12.04 -13.56 -1.28
CA LEU A 188 -13.39 -14.02 -1.63
C LEU A 188 -14.46 -13.51 -0.65
N ALA A 189 -14.12 -13.42 0.64
CA ALA A 189 -15.02 -12.86 1.65
C ALA A 189 -15.36 -11.37 1.39
N LYS A 190 -14.35 -10.59 0.97
CA LYS A 190 -14.54 -9.17 0.61
C LYS A 190 -15.33 -8.99 -0.69
N LEU A 191 -15.08 -9.86 -1.68
CA LEU A 191 -15.75 -9.81 -2.98
C LEU A 191 -17.21 -10.24 -2.89
N GLY A 192 -17.52 -11.25 -2.08
CA GLY A 192 -18.89 -11.76 -1.92
C GLY A 192 -19.44 -12.49 -3.15
N GLY A 193 -20.74 -12.75 -3.12
CA GLY A 193 -21.43 -13.47 -4.20
C GLY A 193 -21.52 -14.99 -3.97
N SER A 194 -22.39 -15.66 -4.75
CA SER A 194 -22.69 -17.09 -4.56
C SER A 194 -21.50 -18.01 -4.80
N GLU A 195 -20.68 -17.71 -5.78
CA GLU A 195 -19.49 -18.50 -6.14
C GLU A 195 -18.40 -18.35 -5.07
N ALA A 196 -18.15 -17.13 -4.61
CA ALA A 196 -17.23 -16.88 -3.51
C ALA A 196 -17.68 -17.60 -2.23
N HIS A 197 -18.98 -17.53 -1.90
CA HIS A 197 -19.55 -18.26 -0.77
C HIS A 197 -19.36 -19.78 -0.89
N SER A 198 -19.59 -20.34 -2.07
CA SER A 198 -19.39 -21.78 -2.33
C SER A 198 -17.93 -22.20 -2.16
N ALA A 199 -16.99 -21.38 -2.65
CA ALA A 199 -15.56 -21.64 -2.46
C ALA A 199 -15.14 -21.52 -0.99
N LEU A 200 -15.65 -20.54 -0.25
CA LEU A 200 -15.44 -20.40 1.18
C LEU A 200 -15.98 -21.61 1.97
N ALA A 201 -17.16 -22.14 1.59
CA ALA A 201 -17.72 -23.34 2.21
C ALA A 201 -16.83 -24.59 1.97
N SER A 202 -16.16 -24.67 0.81
CA SER A 202 -15.16 -25.70 0.54
C SER A 202 -13.91 -25.52 1.40
N LEU A 203 -13.33 -24.30 1.42
CA LEU A 203 -12.16 -23.95 2.21
C LEU A 203 -12.39 -24.11 3.73
N ALA A 204 -13.62 -24.03 4.21
CA ALA A 204 -13.97 -24.31 5.60
C ALA A 204 -13.69 -25.77 6.05
N ASN A 205 -13.41 -26.65 5.09
CA ASN A 205 -12.99 -28.05 5.31
C ASN A 205 -11.54 -28.30 4.86
N ASP A 206 -10.72 -27.25 4.72
CA ASP A 206 -9.31 -27.35 4.33
C ASP A 206 -8.52 -28.22 5.33
N GLU A 207 -7.54 -28.96 4.84
CA GLU A 207 -6.66 -29.80 5.65
C GLU A 207 -5.79 -28.99 6.62
N VAL A 208 -5.51 -27.70 6.30
CA VAL A 208 -4.78 -26.78 7.16
C VAL A 208 -5.78 -26.02 8.02
N GLU A 209 -5.71 -26.22 9.34
CA GLU A 209 -6.66 -25.64 10.29
C GLU A 209 -6.76 -24.12 10.20
N ALA A 210 -5.65 -23.42 9.93
CA ALA A 210 -5.64 -21.97 9.78
C ALA A 210 -6.53 -21.50 8.61
N VAL A 211 -6.47 -22.20 7.47
CA VAL A 211 -7.30 -21.91 6.29
C VAL A 211 -8.77 -22.21 6.60
N ALA A 212 -9.04 -23.40 7.17
CA ALA A 212 -10.40 -23.81 7.52
C ALA A 212 -11.05 -22.83 8.51
N GLN A 213 -10.30 -22.40 9.52
CA GLN A 213 -10.82 -21.45 10.51
C GLN A 213 -11.08 -20.07 9.92
N GLU A 214 -10.18 -19.58 9.06
CA GLU A 214 -10.39 -18.30 8.37
C GLU A 214 -11.63 -18.33 7.48
N ALA A 215 -11.79 -19.37 6.66
CA ALA A 215 -12.98 -19.52 5.83
C ALA A 215 -14.28 -19.57 6.66
N LYS A 216 -14.27 -20.27 7.81
CA LYS A 216 -15.42 -20.29 8.74
C LYS A 216 -15.71 -18.91 9.33
N ASN A 217 -14.68 -18.13 9.64
CA ASN A 217 -14.85 -16.77 10.15
C ASN A 217 -15.45 -15.86 9.07
N CYS A 218 -14.94 -15.96 7.85
CA CYS A 218 -15.46 -15.23 6.69
C CYS A 218 -16.94 -15.51 6.41
N LEU A 219 -17.34 -16.79 6.48
CA LEU A 219 -18.75 -17.19 6.29
C LEU A 219 -19.69 -16.64 7.37
N LYS A 220 -19.21 -16.48 8.61
CA LYS A 220 -20.01 -15.91 9.70
C LYS A 220 -20.16 -14.39 9.61
N GLY A 221 -19.16 -13.69 9.07
CA GLY A 221 -19.17 -12.23 8.92
C GLY A 221 -19.96 -11.74 7.71
N ALA A 222 -20.37 -12.64 6.82
CA ALA A 222 -21.12 -12.33 5.60
C ALA A 222 -22.64 -12.41 5.76
N GLY A 223 -23.16 -12.57 7.02
CA GLY A 223 -24.59 -12.71 7.37
C GLY A 223 -25.23 -11.44 7.90
#